data_f6bd9a04fdba9b91147fcf3c20ac15ec
#
_entry.id   f6bd9a04fdba9b91147fcf3c20ac15ec
#
_cell.length_a   1.000
_cell.length_b   1.000
_cell.length_c   1.000
_cell.angle_alpha   90.00
_cell.angle_beta   90.00
_cell.angle_gamma   90.00
#
_symmetry.space_group_name_H-M   'P 1'
#
loop_
_entity.id
_entity.type
_entity.pdbx_description
1 polymer ?
#
loop_
_entity_poly.entity_id
_entity_poly.type
_entity_poly.pdbx_seq_one_letter_code
_entity_poly.pdbx_strand_id
1 'polypeptide(L)'
;MDTNILISDLLQELLKKVEAAGYSQLTIWRNIYPDVRAFELYAQRQGETYYSDELLQKFKTDVIERFSKGEIGSRSKRSLLYNAERIRQFHDIGQVNLPAKDRGTKYVLCGNYQQLHDEFIASLDKKPKATSDISWSVHRYLYYMQNKGITSLADASVDDARQFIIEMASSMKMSSVKNIVIYLKQFQLYLLSNHIPSPNCMALFSTRIYREYPIYDYVHDEELDLIIHQIDTSTPKGKRDLAIILLGAVMGIRAGDIIRLKLSDFDWNSLELRFVQAKTGTPIVLPLVEPAASAVKDYIHNGRPAQDYSEVFLRVTAPITAIESATAIQYMFKQYALKAGIERRPGDGKNFHGLRRRLGRNMLLNNVPATTIAQVLGHQTYDSTKQYMAIDNEHLKTCALDFRHVPVEREVLNG
;
A
#
# COMPACT_ATOMS: atom_id res chain seq x y z
N MET A 1 -12.93 -19.95 -24.73
CA MET A 1 -11.81 -20.31 -25.63
C MET A 1 -11.93 -21.79 -25.97
N ASP A 2 -11.51 -22.18 -27.17
CA ASP A 2 -11.71 -23.54 -27.66
C ASP A 2 -11.23 -24.61 -26.69
N THR A 3 -12.07 -25.58 -26.45
CA THR A 3 -11.85 -26.66 -25.47
C THR A 3 -10.75 -27.66 -25.88
N ASN A 4 -9.96 -27.40 -26.95
CA ASN A 4 -8.99 -28.34 -27.52
C ASN A 4 -7.67 -27.62 -27.91
N ILE A 5 -7.02 -26.96 -26.92
CA ILE A 5 -5.70 -26.37 -27.16
C ILE A 5 -4.62 -27.40 -26.90
N LEU A 6 -3.68 -27.57 -27.87
CA LEU A 6 -2.49 -28.40 -27.67
C LEU A 6 -1.63 -27.85 -26.54
N ILE A 7 -1.21 -28.70 -25.63
CA ILE A 7 -0.34 -28.31 -24.50
C ILE A 7 0.92 -27.63 -25.00
N SER A 8 1.56 -28.16 -26.04
CA SER A 8 2.76 -27.55 -26.65
C SER A 8 2.54 -26.10 -27.09
N ASP A 9 1.41 -25.85 -27.75
CA ASP A 9 1.11 -24.52 -28.29
C ASP A 9 0.77 -23.52 -27.16
N LEU A 10 -0.03 -23.97 -26.19
CA LEU A 10 -0.33 -23.17 -24.97
C LEU A 10 0.95 -22.76 -24.25
N LEU A 11 1.88 -23.68 -24.06
CA LEU A 11 3.12 -23.41 -23.32
C LEU A 11 4.09 -22.54 -24.11
N GLN A 12 4.17 -22.68 -25.44
CA GLN A 12 4.95 -21.78 -26.28
C GLN A 12 4.41 -20.35 -26.25
N GLU A 13 3.09 -20.17 -26.37
CA GLU A 13 2.46 -18.87 -26.30
C GLU A 13 2.63 -18.23 -24.91
N LEU A 14 2.50 -19.03 -23.85
CA LEU A 14 2.80 -18.58 -22.47
C LEU A 14 4.23 -18.04 -22.36
N LEU A 15 5.23 -18.75 -22.88
CA LEU A 15 6.64 -18.33 -22.81
C LEU A 15 6.89 -17.05 -23.60
N LYS A 16 6.29 -16.88 -24.78
CA LYS A 16 6.34 -15.63 -25.56
C LYS A 16 5.73 -14.45 -24.78
N LYS A 17 4.59 -14.67 -24.13
CA LYS A 17 3.93 -13.63 -23.31
C LYS A 17 4.73 -13.29 -22.06
N VAL A 18 5.39 -14.25 -21.42
CA VAL A 18 6.29 -14.03 -20.29
C VAL A 18 7.50 -13.19 -20.74
N GLU A 19 8.07 -13.44 -21.90
CA GLU A 19 9.14 -12.64 -22.48
C GLU A 19 8.68 -11.21 -22.77
N ALA A 20 7.54 -11.05 -23.44
CA ALA A 20 6.94 -9.75 -23.71
C ALA A 20 6.60 -8.95 -22.43
N ALA A 21 6.33 -9.64 -21.32
CA ALA A 21 6.15 -9.02 -20.00
C ALA A 21 7.47 -8.55 -19.34
N GLY A 22 8.62 -8.67 -20.03
CA GLY A 22 9.92 -8.16 -19.61
C GLY A 22 10.71 -9.08 -18.69
N TYR A 23 10.36 -10.38 -18.61
CA TYR A 23 11.21 -11.34 -17.89
C TYR A 23 12.50 -11.57 -18.68
N SER A 24 13.66 -11.54 -17.98
CA SER A 24 14.92 -11.82 -18.64
C SER A 24 14.97 -13.27 -19.12
N GLN A 25 15.65 -13.52 -20.28
CA GLN A 25 15.89 -14.85 -20.81
C GLN A 25 16.45 -15.81 -19.76
N LEU A 26 17.39 -15.33 -18.93
CA LEU A 26 17.97 -16.12 -17.85
C LEU A 26 16.92 -16.54 -16.81
N THR A 27 15.98 -15.64 -16.47
CA THR A 27 14.89 -15.95 -15.52
C THR A 27 13.92 -16.95 -16.12
N ILE A 28 13.56 -16.78 -17.39
CA ILE A 28 12.68 -17.71 -18.10
C ILE A 28 13.34 -19.09 -18.12
N TRP A 29 14.57 -19.17 -18.55
CA TRP A 29 15.28 -20.43 -18.71
C TRP A 29 15.55 -21.16 -17.39
N ARG A 30 15.86 -20.45 -16.30
CA ARG A 30 16.17 -21.06 -14.99
C ARG A 30 14.96 -21.37 -14.13
N ASN A 31 13.91 -20.57 -14.19
CA ASN A 31 12.84 -20.62 -13.20
C ASN A 31 11.44 -20.88 -13.77
N ILE A 32 11.22 -20.68 -15.07
CA ILE A 32 9.90 -20.84 -15.68
C ILE A 32 9.89 -22.03 -16.62
N TYR A 33 10.80 -22.06 -17.57
CA TYR A 33 10.89 -23.11 -18.57
C TYR A 33 10.98 -24.53 -17.98
N PRO A 34 11.83 -24.83 -16.95
CA PRO A 34 11.88 -26.18 -16.37
C PRO A 34 10.55 -26.63 -15.76
N ASP A 35 9.82 -25.72 -15.13
CA ASP A 35 8.55 -26.04 -14.49
C ASP A 35 7.42 -26.21 -15.50
N VAL A 36 7.41 -25.39 -16.55
CA VAL A 36 6.49 -25.52 -17.69
C VAL A 36 6.75 -26.85 -18.43
N ARG A 37 8.02 -27.16 -18.67
CA ARG A 37 8.42 -28.42 -19.27
C ARG A 37 8.08 -29.63 -18.40
N ALA A 38 8.16 -29.50 -17.09
CA ALA A 38 7.76 -30.57 -16.15
C ALA A 38 6.27 -30.94 -16.30
N PHE A 39 5.40 -29.95 -16.49
CA PHE A 39 3.98 -30.17 -16.76
C PHE A 39 3.78 -30.88 -18.13
N GLU A 40 4.46 -30.41 -19.15
CA GLU A 40 4.39 -31.03 -20.48
C GLU A 40 4.83 -32.51 -20.46
N LEU A 41 5.95 -32.82 -19.80
CA LEU A 41 6.43 -34.19 -19.62
C LEU A 41 5.47 -35.06 -18.78
N TYR A 42 4.81 -34.44 -17.77
CA TYR A 42 3.79 -35.13 -17.01
C TYR A 42 2.60 -35.50 -17.91
N ALA A 43 2.10 -34.57 -18.72
CA ALA A 43 1.01 -34.79 -19.64
C ALA A 43 1.33 -35.91 -20.66
N GLN A 44 2.54 -35.87 -21.23
CA GLN A 44 3.02 -36.94 -22.15
C GLN A 44 3.03 -38.33 -21.50
N ARG A 45 3.42 -38.43 -20.22
CA ARG A 45 3.38 -39.70 -19.46
C ARG A 45 1.96 -40.20 -19.20
N GLN A 46 0.98 -39.28 -19.12
CA GLN A 46 -0.43 -39.63 -19.00
C GLN A 46 -1.10 -39.94 -20.35
N GLY A 47 -0.39 -39.76 -21.47
CA GLY A 47 -0.94 -39.94 -22.82
C GLY A 47 -1.81 -38.77 -23.28
N GLU A 48 -1.74 -37.63 -22.58
CA GLU A 48 -2.56 -36.48 -22.86
C GLU A 48 -1.83 -35.46 -23.75
N THR A 49 -2.52 -34.96 -24.76
CA THR A 49 -1.97 -34.01 -25.74
C THR A 49 -2.61 -32.64 -25.63
N TYR A 50 -3.84 -32.59 -25.12
CA TYR A 50 -4.63 -31.38 -24.98
C TYR A 50 -4.68 -30.93 -23.54
N TYR A 51 -4.71 -29.59 -23.32
CA TYR A 51 -4.84 -29.04 -22.00
C TYR A 51 -6.23 -29.29 -21.41
N SER A 52 -6.28 -29.66 -20.15
CA SER A 52 -7.49 -29.62 -19.33
C SER A 52 -7.15 -29.25 -17.90
N ASP A 53 -8.10 -28.59 -17.23
CA ASP A 53 -7.96 -28.23 -15.80
C ASP A 53 -7.84 -29.49 -14.92
N GLU A 54 -8.50 -30.58 -15.31
CA GLU A 54 -8.40 -31.85 -14.59
C GLU A 54 -6.97 -32.42 -14.65
N LEU A 55 -6.32 -32.40 -15.83
CA LEU A 55 -4.93 -32.80 -15.98
C LEU A 55 -3.99 -31.95 -15.16
N LEU A 56 -4.20 -30.62 -15.15
CA LEU A 56 -3.39 -29.72 -14.36
C LEU A 56 -3.56 -29.95 -12.84
N GLN A 57 -4.76 -30.28 -12.38
CA GLN A 57 -5.00 -30.65 -10.98
C GLN A 57 -4.32 -31.96 -10.60
N LYS A 58 -4.35 -32.98 -11.49
CA LYS A 58 -3.59 -34.22 -11.31
C LYS A 58 -2.09 -33.95 -11.19
N PHE A 59 -1.55 -33.07 -12.03
CA PHE A 59 -0.15 -32.63 -11.92
C PHE A 59 0.16 -31.94 -10.59
N LYS A 60 -0.71 -31.03 -10.14
CA LYS A 60 -0.52 -30.37 -8.83
C LYS A 60 -0.53 -31.39 -7.68
N THR A 61 -1.39 -32.39 -7.74
CA THR A 61 -1.45 -33.48 -6.76
C THR A 61 -0.16 -34.31 -6.77
N ASP A 62 0.34 -34.70 -7.96
CA ASP A 62 1.62 -35.40 -8.10
C ASP A 62 2.79 -34.61 -7.48
N VAL A 63 2.85 -33.30 -7.71
CA VAL A 63 3.87 -32.45 -7.12
C VAL A 63 3.79 -32.45 -5.58
N ILE A 64 2.59 -32.46 -5.01
CA ILE A 64 2.38 -32.52 -3.57
C ILE A 64 2.82 -33.87 -3.00
N GLU A 65 2.46 -34.96 -3.66
CA GLU A 65 2.86 -36.33 -3.27
C GLU A 65 4.38 -36.52 -3.33
N ARG A 66 5.01 -36.09 -4.39
CA ARG A 66 6.49 -36.16 -4.54
C ARG A 66 7.21 -35.36 -3.44
N PHE A 67 6.63 -34.24 -3.04
CA PHE A 67 7.14 -33.49 -1.88
C PHE A 67 6.97 -34.28 -0.58
N SER A 68 5.82 -34.90 -0.36
CA SER A 68 5.57 -35.70 0.86
C SER A 68 6.48 -36.93 0.95
N LYS A 69 6.86 -37.49 -0.20
CA LYS A 69 7.82 -38.61 -0.30
C LYS A 69 9.31 -38.15 -0.21
N GLY A 70 9.56 -36.83 -0.12
CA GLY A 70 10.92 -36.29 -0.07
C GLY A 70 11.66 -36.28 -1.42
N GLU A 71 11.00 -36.55 -2.53
CA GLU A 71 11.60 -36.59 -3.88
C GLU A 71 11.95 -35.19 -4.39
N ILE A 72 11.24 -34.17 -3.93
CA ILE A 72 11.47 -32.76 -4.28
C ILE A 72 11.50 -31.88 -3.04
N GLY A 73 12.35 -30.84 -3.05
CA GLY A 73 12.44 -29.88 -1.95
C GLY A 73 11.28 -28.85 -1.95
N SER A 74 11.11 -28.15 -0.84
CA SER A 74 10.09 -27.13 -0.64
C SER A 74 10.15 -25.97 -1.66
N ARG A 75 11.35 -25.64 -2.16
CA ARG A 75 11.56 -24.62 -3.21
C ARG A 75 11.00 -25.10 -4.53
N SER A 76 11.33 -26.32 -4.94
CA SER A 76 10.84 -26.93 -6.20
C SER A 76 9.32 -27.10 -6.19
N LYS A 77 8.75 -27.62 -5.09
CA LYS A 77 7.30 -27.68 -4.90
C LYS A 77 6.63 -26.32 -5.12
N ARG A 78 7.16 -25.28 -4.48
CA ARG A 78 6.60 -23.93 -4.59
C ARG A 78 6.68 -23.40 -6.02
N SER A 79 7.80 -23.60 -6.70
CA SER A 79 8.02 -23.16 -8.07
C SER A 79 7.07 -23.87 -9.05
N LEU A 80 6.99 -25.19 -8.98
CA LEU A 80 6.12 -25.99 -9.83
C LEU A 80 4.64 -25.63 -9.67
N LEU A 81 4.16 -25.51 -8.43
CA LEU A 81 2.77 -25.11 -8.18
C LEU A 81 2.47 -23.68 -8.62
N TYR A 82 3.44 -22.77 -8.49
CA TYR A 82 3.31 -21.39 -8.93
C TYR A 82 3.21 -21.30 -10.46
N ASN A 83 4.07 -22.00 -11.18
CA ASN A 83 4.03 -22.01 -12.64
C ASN A 83 2.85 -22.83 -13.20
N ALA A 84 2.38 -23.87 -12.50
CA ALA A 84 1.13 -24.53 -12.83
C ALA A 84 -0.08 -23.57 -12.76
N GLU A 85 -0.12 -22.72 -11.74
CA GLU A 85 -1.17 -21.69 -11.64
C GLU A 85 -1.06 -20.62 -12.74
N ARG A 86 0.17 -20.28 -13.15
CA ARG A 86 0.41 -19.38 -14.28
C ARG A 86 -0.09 -19.98 -15.61
N ILE A 87 0.10 -21.29 -15.84
CA ILE A 87 -0.44 -21.99 -17.02
C ILE A 87 -1.97 -21.88 -17.04
N ARG A 88 -2.63 -22.16 -15.93
CA ARG A 88 -4.09 -22.05 -15.82
C ARG A 88 -4.58 -20.63 -16.11
N GLN A 89 -4.00 -19.63 -15.46
CA GLN A 89 -4.40 -18.23 -15.65
C GLN A 89 -4.18 -17.78 -17.10
N PHE A 90 -3.08 -18.22 -17.73
CA PHE A 90 -2.82 -17.90 -19.12
C PHE A 90 -3.87 -18.52 -20.05
N HIS A 91 -4.25 -19.78 -19.80
CA HIS A 91 -5.32 -20.45 -20.54
C HIS A 91 -6.66 -19.73 -20.39
N ASP A 92 -7.03 -19.35 -19.15
CA ASP A 92 -8.35 -18.78 -18.84
C ASP A 92 -8.52 -17.35 -19.36
N ILE A 93 -7.52 -16.50 -19.18
CA ILE A 93 -7.62 -15.03 -19.42
C ILE A 93 -6.46 -14.43 -20.22
N GLY A 94 -5.53 -15.24 -20.73
CA GLY A 94 -4.39 -14.77 -21.52
C GLY A 94 -3.34 -13.94 -20.75
N GLN A 95 -3.38 -13.96 -19.42
CA GLN A 95 -2.45 -13.20 -18.57
C GLN A 95 -1.38 -14.08 -17.95
N VAL A 96 -0.16 -13.55 -17.84
CA VAL A 96 0.99 -14.26 -17.26
C VAL A 96 1.35 -13.79 -15.85
N ASN A 97 0.71 -12.75 -15.37
CA ASN A 97 0.94 -12.18 -14.05
C ASN A 97 -0.06 -12.77 -13.06
N LEU A 98 0.43 -13.67 -12.21
CA LEU A 98 -0.42 -14.21 -11.15
C LEU A 98 -0.82 -13.11 -10.17
N PRO A 99 -2.10 -13.03 -9.76
CA PRO A 99 -2.51 -12.17 -8.66
C PRO A 99 -1.71 -12.53 -7.41
N ALA A 100 -1.52 -11.54 -6.54
CA ALA A 100 -0.92 -11.80 -5.24
C ALA A 100 -1.70 -12.94 -4.57
N LYS A 101 -0.99 -13.98 -4.09
CA LYS A 101 -1.64 -15.09 -3.37
C LYS A 101 -2.57 -14.51 -2.32
N ASP A 102 -3.82 -14.86 -2.39
CA ASP A 102 -4.69 -14.74 -1.24
C ASP A 102 -4.08 -15.58 -0.10
N ARG A 103 -3.56 -14.90 0.91
CA ARG A 103 -2.90 -15.58 2.05
C ARG A 103 -3.90 -16.22 2.99
N GLY A 104 -5.17 -16.32 2.58
CA GLY A 104 -6.27 -16.72 3.43
C GLY A 104 -6.40 -15.77 4.62
N THR A 105 -7.57 -15.43 5.04
CA THR A 105 -7.74 -14.65 6.25
C THR A 105 -7.37 -15.55 7.44
N LYS A 106 -6.46 -15.07 8.29
CA LYS A 106 -6.15 -15.72 9.59
C LYS A 106 -7.44 -15.92 10.45
N TYR A 107 -8.47 -15.21 10.09
CA TYR A 107 -9.73 -15.09 10.80
C TYR A 107 -10.85 -15.57 9.89
N VAL A 108 -11.28 -16.83 10.02
CA VAL A 108 -12.36 -17.42 9.22
C VAL A 108 -13.69 -17.22 9.94
N LEU A 109 -14.65 -16.58 9.27
CA LEU A 109 -16.01 -16.42 9.81
C LEU A 109 -16.87 -17.66 9.54
N CYS A 110 -17.79 -17.96 10.44
CA CYS A 110 -18.88 -18.92 10.19
C CYS A 110 -19.84 -18.38 9.12
N GLY A 111 -20.63 -19.28 8.50
CA GLY A 111 -21.44 -18.94 7.33
C GLY A 111 -22.36 -17.72 7.54
N ASN A 112 -23.05 -17.63 8.66
CA ASN A 112 -23.96 -16.51 8.96
C ASN A 112 -23.21 -15.16 9.06
N TYR A 113 -22.07 -15.14 9.72
CA TYR A 113 -21.28 -13.93 9.87
C TYR A 113 -20.55 -13.56 8.58
N GLN A 114 -20.14 -14.56 7.80
CA GLN A 114 -19.56 -14.29 6.48
C GLN A 114 -20.59 -13.66 5.55
N GLN A 115 -21.80 -14.22 5.50
CA GLN A 115 -22.89 -13.65 4.69
C GLN A 115 -23.22 -12.23 5.13
N LEU A 116 -23.42 -11.99 6.42
CA LEU A 116 -23.70 -10.65 6.97
C LEU A 116 -22.61 -9.63 6.64
N HIS A 117 -21.35 -10.04 6.76
CA HIS A 117 -20.21 -9.21 6.39
C HIS A 117 -20.27 -8.83 4.90
N ASP A 118 -20.46 -9.82 4.02
CA ASP A 118 -20.41 -9.61 2.56
C ASP A 118 -21.59 -8.75 2.08
N GLU A 119 -22.79 -8.95 2.63
CA GLU A 119 -23.96 -8.12 2.38
C GLU A 119 -23.73 -6.65 2.80
N PHE A 120 -23.14 -6.45 4.00
CA PHE A 120 -22.79 -5.11 4.46
C PHE A 120 -21.77 -4.44 3.54
N ILE A 121 -20.70 -5.16 3.18
CA ILE A 121 -19.65 -4.62 2.30
C ILE A 121 -20.19 -4.29 0.91
N ALA A 122 -21.07 -5.14 0.37
CA ALA A 122 -21.74 -4.90 -0.91
C ALA A 122 -22.66 -3.66 -0.89
N SER A 123 -23.21 -3.31 0.28
CA SER A 123 -24.05 -2.11 0.45
C SER A 123 -23.27 -0.79 0.45
N LEU A 124 -21.93 -0.84 0.50
CA LEU A 124 -21.09 0.36 0.62
C LEU A 124 -20.78 0.97 -0.74
N ASP A 125 -21.21 2.21 -0.97
CA ASP A 125 -20.74 3.04 -2.10
C ASP A 125 -19.48 3.80 -1.69
N LYS A 126 -18.33 3.14 -1.70
CA LYS A 126 -17.05 3.72 -1.28
C LYS A 126 -15.88 3.31 -2.15
N LYS A 127 -14.82 4.13 -2.11
CA LYS A 127 -13.55 3.81 -2.78
C LYS A 127 -12.95 2.50 -2.22
N PRO A 128 -12.34 1.64 -3.06
CA PRO A 128 -11.85 0.31 -2.65
C PRO A 128 -10.98 0.29 -1.39
N LYS A 129 -10.11 1.29 -1.20
CA LYS A 129 -9.27 1.39 0.00
C LYS A 129 -10.08 1.57 1.27
N ALA A 130 -11.08 2.46 1.25
CA ALA A 130 -11.95 2.70 2.41
C ALA A 130 -12.80 1.45 2.71
N THR A 131 -13.31 0.79 1.69
CA THR A 131 -14.05 -0.47 1.81
C THR A 131 -13.20 -1.55 2.46
N SER A 132 -11.92 -1.68 2.08
CA SER A 132 -10.99 -2.64 2.68
C SER A 132 -10.75 -2.39 4.18
N ASP A 133 -10.59 -1.13 4.59
CA ASP A 133 -10.37 -0.78 6.01
C ASP A 133 -11.65 -1.01 6.84
N ILE A 134 -12.83 -0.76 6.28
CA ILE A 134 -14.14 -1.05 6.90
C ILE A 134 -14.34 -2.56 7.01
N SER A 135 -14.14 -3.29 5.91
CA SER A 135 -14.24 -4.75 5.85
C SER A 135 -13.37 -5.40 6.92
N TRP A 136 -12.11 -5.02 7.01
CA TRP A 136 -11.19 -5.54 8.03
C TRP A 136 -11.73 -5.31 9.45
N SER A 137 -12.27 -4.13 9.73
CA SER A 137 -12.74 -3.78 11.08
C SER A 137 -13.98 -4.57 11.48
N VAL A 138 -14.95 -4.70 10.57
CA VAL A 138 -16.18 -5.45 10.81
C VAL A 138 -15.90 -6.94 10.87
N HIS A 139 -15.05 -7.45 10.00
CA HIS A 139 -14.61 -8.84 10.00
C HIS A 139 -13.96 -9.23 11.34
N ARG A 140 -13.08 -8.37 11.89
CA ARG A 140 -12.45 -8.57 13.20
C ARG A 140 -13.45 -8.58 14.34
N TYR A 141 -14.46 -7.71 14.28
CA TYR A 141 -15.54 -7.65 15.27
C TYR A 141 -16.41 -8.92 15.25
N LEU A 142 -16.84 -9.34 14.07
CA LEU A 142 -17.63 -10.56 13.91
C LEU A 142 -16.84 -11.82 14.33
N TYR A 143 -15.56 -11.89 13.97
CA TYR A 143 -14.68 -12.97 14.40
C TYR A 143 -14.49 -13.01 15.93
N TYR A 144 -14.41 -11.84 16.57
CA TYR A 144 -14.35 -11.76 18.04
C TYR A 144 -15.63 -12.32 18.68
N MET A 145 -16.80 -11.95 18.16
CA MET A 145 -18.08 -12.48 18.64
C MET A 145 -18.15 -14.01 18.47
N GLN A 146 -17.77 -14.50 17.30
CA GLN A 146 -17.70 -15.94 17.02
C GLN A 146 -16.80 -16.68 18.02
N ASN A 147 -15.63 -16.15 18.34
CA ASN A 147 -14.70 -16.78 19.29
C ASN A 147 -15.21 -16.78 20.73
N LYS A 148 -16.14 -15.91 21.07
CA LYS A 148 -16.87 -15.94 22.35
C LYS A 148 -18.01 -16.96 22.35
N GLY A 149 -18.24 -17.69 21.27
CA GLY A 149 -19.35 -18.61 21.12
C GLY A 149 -20.67 -17.93 20.74
N ILE A 150 -20.66 -16.64 20.45
CA ILE A 150 -21.84 -15.89 20.00
C ILE A 150 -21.98 -16.13 18.48
N THR A 151 -22.96 -16.93 18.09
CA THR A 151 -23.19 -17.31 16.69
C THR A 151 -24.19 -16.42 15.97
N SER A 152 -24.94 -15.59 16.71
CA SER A 152 -25.85 -14.57 16.20
C SER A 152 -25.65 -13.27 16.96
N LEU A 153 -25.66 -12.13 16.28
CA LEU A 153 -25.61 -10.82 16.93
C LEU A 153 -26.83 -10.54 17.81
N ALA A 154 -27.93 -11.25 17.62
CA ALA A 154 -29.09 -11.17 18.51
C ALA A 154 -28.77 -11.59 19.96
N ASP A 155 -27.80 -12.49 20.14
CA ASP A 155 -27.39 -13.03 21.42
C ASP A 155 -26.24 -12.24 22.07
N ALA A 156 -25.70 -11.25 21.33
CA ALA A 156 -24.63 -10.40 21.82
C ALA A 156 -25.17 -9.32 22.78
N SER A 157 -24.30 -8.82 23.64
CA SER A 157 -24.57 -7.69 24.54
C SER A 157 -23.76 -6.45 24.16
N VAL A 158 -24.17 -5.29 24.67
CA VAL A 158 -23.38 -4.05 24.55
C VAL A 158 -22.01 -4.19 25.24
N ASP A 159 -21.94 -5.02 26.28
CA ASP A 159 -20.69 -5.27 27.00
C ASP A 159 -19.70 -6.08 26.16
N ASP A 160 -20.17 -7.03 25.36
CA ASP A 160 -19.32 -7.76 24.42
C ASP A 160 -18.68 -6.82 23.41
N ALA A 161 -19.43 -5.86 22.88
CA ALA A 161 -18.91 -4.83 21.99
C ALA A 161 -17.90 -3.93 22.70
N ARG A 162 -18.13 -3.60 23.98
CA ARG A 162 -17.19 -2.81 24.81
C ARG A 162 -15.89 -3.57 25.01
N GLN A 163 -15.95 -4.85 25.36
CA GLN A 163 -14.77 -5.68 25.58
C GLN A 163 -13.93 -5.82 24.30
N PHE A 164 -14.56 -5.95 23.13
CA PHE A 164 -13.85 -5.90 21.85
C PHE A 164 -13.04 -4.60 21.68
N ILE A 165 -13.64 -3.44 21.97
CA ILE A 165 -12.93 -2.15 21.86
C ILE A 165 -11.75 -2.09 22.83
N ILE A 166 -11.92 -2.59 24.06
CA ILE A 166 -10.86 -2.67 25.08
C ILE A 166 -9.70 -3.55 24.58
N GLU A 167 -10.02 -4.73 24.03
CA GLU A 167 -9.00 -5.62 23.44
C GLU A 167 -8.25 -4.96 22.28
N MET A 168 -8.94 -4.26 21.39
CA MET A 168 -8.29 -3.52 20.31
C MET A 168 -7.41 -2.38 20.87
N ALA A 169 -7.85 -1.69 21.91
CA ALA A 169 -7.10 -0.61 22.54
C ALA A 169 -5.81 -1.09 23.25
N SER A 170 -5.79 -2.32 23.76
CA SER A 170 -4.59 -2.91 24.36
C SER A 170 -3.51 -3.28 23.35
N SER A 171 -3.87 -3.50 22.07
CA SER A 171 -2.97 -3.99 21.04
C SER A 171 -2.67 -2.99 19.94
N MET A 172 -3.42 -1.88 19.85
CA MET A 172 -3.36 -0.92 18.76
C MET A 172 -3.27 0.52 19.26
N LYS A 173 -2.76 1.42 18.39
CA LYS A 173 -2.79 2.87 18.67
C LYS A 173 -4.22 3.39 18.73
N MET A 174 -4.51 4.31 19.64
CA MET A 174 -5.84 4.91 19.83
C MET A 174 -6.42 5.53 18.54
N SER A 175 -5.57 6.06 17.65
CA SER A 175 -6.02 6.54 16.33
C SER A 175 -6.59 5.43 15.44
N SER A 176 -6.06 4.20 15.54
CA SER A 176 -6.60 3.03 14.82
C SER A 176 -7.89 2.55 15.45
N VAL A 177 -7.95 2.48 16.78
CA VAL A 177 -9.17 2.14 17.53
C VAL A 177 -10.31 3.10 17.20
N LYS A 178 -10.02 4.40 17.13
CA LYS A 178 -11.01 5.41 16.69
C LYS A 178 -11.60 5.09 15.33
N ASN A 179 -10.77 4.71 14.36
CA ASN A 179 -11.26 4.34 13.01
C ASN A 179 -12.13 3.08 13.07
N ILE A 180 -11.72 2.07 13.83
CA ILE A 180 -12.53 0.85 14.04
C ILE A 180 -13.91 1.23 14.59
N VAL A 181 -13.97 2.07 15.63
CA VAL A 181 -15.25 2.50 16.23
C VAL A 181 -16.12 3.27 15.23
N ILE A 182 -15.54 4.13 14.39
CA ILE A 182 -16.27 4.82 13.31
C ILE A 182 -16.84 3.81 12.31
N TYR A 183 -16.10 2.79 11.95
CA TYR A 183 -16.55 1.76 11.02
C TYR A 183 -17.61 0.85 11.64
N LEU A 184 -17.47 0.51 12.92
CA LEU A 184 -18.49 -0.24 13.67
C LEU A 184 -19.78 0.56 13.85
N LYS A 185 -19.69 1.88 14.05
CA LYS A 185 -20.88 2.76 14.04
C LYS A 185 -21.62 2.68 12.71
N GLN A 186 -20.88 2.67 11.59
CA GLN A 186 -21.48 2.55 10.26
C GLN A 186 -22.13 1.17 10.08
N PHE A 187 -21.49 0.10 10.55
CA PHE A 187 -22.06 -1.24 10.55
C PHE A 187 -23.32 -1.32 11.42
N GLN A 188 -23.32 -0.71 12.61
CA GLN A 188 -24.49 -0.64 13.49
C GLN A 188 -25.67 0.07 12.83
N LEU A 189 -25.42 1.17 12.09
CA LEU A 189 -26.47 1.86 11.33
C LEU A 189 -27.05 0.95 10.26
N TYR A 190 -26.22 0.17 9.56
CA TYR A 190 -26.67 -0.82 8.58
C TYR A 190 -27.56 -1.90 9.24
N LEU A 191 -27.16 -2.46 10.40
CA LEU A 191 -27.97 -3.45 11.13
C LEU A 191 -29.34 -2.88 11.50
N LEU A 192 -29.38 -1.66 12.03
CA LEU A 192 -30.63 -0.99 12.41
C LEU A 192 -31.51 -0.72 11.19
N SER A 193 -30.95 -0.22 10.09
CA SER A 193 -31.71 0.12 8.88
C SER A 193 -32.30 -1.10 8.18
N ASN A 194 -31.69 -2.28 8.34
CA ASN A 194 -32.14 -3.53 7.76
C ASN A 194 -32.88 -4.41 8.77
N HIS A 195 -33.21 -3.89 9.97
CA HIS A 195 -33.91 -4.61 11.03
C HIS A 195 -33.22 -5.91 11.44
N ILE A 196 -31.90 -5.98 11.35
CA ILE A 196 -31.11 -7.16 11.74
C ILE A 196 -30.98 -7.15 13.26
N PRO A 197 -31.42 -8.22 13.95
CA PRO A 197 -31.36 -8.30 15.41
C PRO A 197 -29.93 -8.19 15.93
N SER A 198 -29.69 -7.19 16.78
CA SER A 198 -28.38 -6.93 17.39
C SER A 198 -28.53 -5.97 18.57
N PRO A 199 -27.59 -5.96 19.55
CA PRO A 199 -27.60 -4.97 20.61
C PRO A 199 -27.44 -3.56 20.03
N ASN A 200 -28.13 -2.58 20.59
CA ASN A 200 -27.98 -1.20 20.19
C ASN A 200 -26.70 -0.60 20.80
N CYS A 201 -25.61 -0.66 20.07
CA CYS A 201 -24.30 -0.12 20.47
C CYS A 201 -24.06 1.33 20.01
N MET A 202 -25.08 2.04 19.53
CA MET A 202 -24.93 3.40 18.99
C MET A 202 -24.32 4.38 20.00
N ALA A 203 -24.71 4.32 21.28
CA ALA A 203 -24.14 5.18 22.34
C ALA A 203 -22.64 4.88 22.50
N LEU A 204 -22.27 3.60 22.58
CA LEU A 204 -20.89 3.14 22.71
C LEU A 204 -20.03 3.60 21.51
N PHE A 205 -20.50 3.37 20.28
CA PHE A 205 -19.77 3.73 19.05
C PHE A 205 -19.82 5.24 18.71
N SER A 206 -20.62 6.03 19.44
CA SER A 206 -20.64 7.47 19.32
C SER A 206 -19.78 8.17 20.39
N THR A 207 -19.23 7.42 21.33
CA THR A 207 -18.33 7.95 22.35
C THR A 207 -17.11 8.61 21.71
N ARG A 208 -16.82 9.83 22.17
CA ARG A 208 -15.68 10.59 21.65
C ARG A 208 -14.38 9.98 22.15
N ILE A 209 -13.65 9.31 21.25
CA ILE A 209 -12.31 8.83 21.53
C ILE A 209 -11.34 10.01 21.35
N TYR A 210 -10.60 10.35 22.40
CA TYR A 210 -9.59 11.40 22.36
C TYR A 210 -8.52 11.04 21.34
N ARG A 211 -8.15 12.01 20.51
CA ARG A 211 -7.08 11.86 19.52
C ARG A 211 -5.84 12.55 20.05
N GLU A 212 -4.81 11.79 20.27
CA GLU A 212 -3.47 12.36 20.42
C GLU A 212 -3.05 13.00 19.09
N TYR A 213 -2.45 14.17 19.15
CA TYR A 213 -1.82 14.85 18.02
C TYR A 213 -0.29 14.77 18.21
N PRO A 214 0.32 13.61 17.95
CA PRO A 214 1.77 13.51 18.11
C PRO A 214 2.44 14.45 17.11
N ILE A 215 3.46 15.15 17.58
CA ILE A 215 4.37 15.89 16.72
C ILE A 215 5.25 14.83 16.05
N TYR A 216 5.04 14.62 14.78
CA TYR A 216 5.89 13.71 14.00
C TYR A 216 7.13 14.45 13.51
N ASP A 217 8.28 13.86 13.67
CA ASP A 217 9.50 14.31 13.04
C ASP A 217 9.40 14.25 11.50
N TYR A 218 10.37 14.77 10.82
CA TYR A 218 10.47 14.80 9.36
C TYR A 218 11.89 14.36 8.93
N VAL A 219 12.10 14.23 7.64
CA VAL A 219 13.43 13.93 7.09
C VAL A 219 14.21 15.24 7.03
N HIS A 220 15.28 15.37 7.80
CA HIS A 220 16.14 16.56 7.81
C HIS A 220 16.92 16.70 6.51
N ASP A 221 17.47 17.88 6.23
CA ASP A 221 18.16 18.18 4.97
C ASP A 221 19.38 17.28 4.82
N GLU A 222 20.18 17.13 5.87
CA GLU A 222 21.38 16.28 5.89
C GLU A 222 21.03 14.80 5.69
N GLU A 223 19.89 14.35 6.24
CA GLU A 223 19.41 12.98 6.05
C GLU A 223 18.96 12.75 4.60
N LEU A 224 18.30 13.74 4.00
CA LEU A 224 17.88 13.65 2.59
C LEU A 224 19.10 13.55 1.68
N ASP A 225 20.12 14.36 1.92
CA ASP A 225 21.36 14.34 1.14
C ASP A 225 22.06 12.97 1.26
N LEU A 226 22.17 12.44 2.48
CA LEU A 226 22.71 11.08 2.69
C LEU A 226 21.90 10.00 1.95
N ILE A 227 20.57 10.11 1.94
CA ILE A 227 19.69 9.18 1.22
C ILE A 227 19.93 9.27 -0.30
N ILE A 228 20.00 10.49 -0.86
CA ILE A 228 20.21 10.71 -2.28
C ILE A 228 21.57 10.15 -2.72
N HIS A 229 22.62 10.30 -1.91
CA HIS A 229 23.94 9.75 -2.19
C HIS A 229 23.99 8.21 -2.26
N GLN A 230 22.98 7.52 -1.69
CA GLN A 230 22.89 6.05 -1.80
C GLN A 230 22.27 5.57 -3.12
N ILE A 231 21.84 6.49 -3.98
CA ILE A 231 21.13 6.13 -5.20
C ILE A 231 22.12 6.06 -6.37
N ASP A 232 22.26 4.87 -6.93
CA ASP A 232 23.06 4.66 -8.13
C ASP A 232 22.27 5.08 -9.39
N THR A 233 22.46 6.31 -9.81
CA THR A 233 21.80 6.91 -10.98
C THR A 233 22.32 6.39 -12.32
N SER A 234 23.34 5.55 -12.34
CA SER A 234 23.76 4.87 -13.57
C SER A 234 22.74 3.80 -14.02
N THR A 235 21.88 3.34 -13.08
CA THR A 235 20.88 2.29 -13.33
C THR A 235 19.49 2.87 -13.60
N PRO A 236 18.67 2.20 -14.45
CA PRO A 236 17.26 2.55 -14.64
C PRO A 236 16.46 2.64 -13.34
N LYS A 237 16.75 1.73 -12.39
CA LYS A 237 16.16 1.73 -11.06
C LYS A 237 16.52 2.98 -10.27
N GLY A 238 17.79 3.34 -10.24
CA GLY A 238 18.26 4.52 -9.49
C GLY A 238 17.71 5.82 -10.08
N LYS A 239 17.67 5.98 -11.41
CA LYS A 239 17.03 7.13 -12.07
C LYS A 239 15.57 7.27 -11.66
N ARG A 240 14.79 6.18 -11.69
CA ARG A 240 13.40 6.16 -11.23
C ARG A 240 13.28 6.57 -9.77
N ASP A 241 14.06 5.95 -8.91
CA ASP A 241 13.96 6.11 -7.46
C ASP A 241 14.35 7.53 -7.04
N LEU A 242 15.37 8.13 -7.70
CA LEU A 242 15.74 9.54 -7.52
C LEU A 242 14.60 10.48 -7.92
N ALA A 243 14.01 10.29 -9.09
CA ALA A 243 12.90 11.11 -9.57
C ALA A 243 11.71 11.06 -8.59
N ILE A 244 11.37 9.88 -8.08
CA ILE A 244 10.30 9.70 -7.08
C ILE A 244 10.62 10.44 -5.78
N ILE A 245 11.85 10.32 -5.27
CA ILE A 245 12.27 10.98 -4.02
C ILE A 245 12.24 12.49 -4.16
N LEU A 246 12.74 13.04 -5.28
CA LEU A 246 12.75 14.48 -5.51
C LEU A 246 11.34 15.05 -5.70
N LEU A 247 10.41 14.36 -6.38
CA LEU A 247 9.01 14.77 -6.42
C LEU A 247 8.38 14.85 -5.01
N GLY A 248 8.74 13.91 -4.13
CA GLY A 248 8.31 13.95 -2.74
C GLY A 248 8.95 15.06 -1.91
N ALA A 249 10.25 15.31 -2.10
CA ALA A 249 11.06 16.21 -1.29
C ALA A 249 10.88 17.69 -1.70
N VAL A 250 10.86 17.97 -3.02
CA VAL A 250 10.86 19.33 -3.56
C VAL A 250 9.43 19.83 -3.87
N MET A 251 8.56 18.93 -4.32
CA MET A 251 7.18 19.27 -4.70
C MET A 251 6.15 18.78 -3.68
N GLY A 252 6.54 17.99 -2.70
CA GLY A 252 5.67 17.50 -1.63
C GLY A 252 4.57 16.53 -2.09
N ILE A 253 4.71 15.87 -3.23
CA ILE A 253 3.69 15.00 -3.81
C ILE A 253 3.58 13.72 -2.97
N ARG A 254 2.35 13.27 -2.72
CA ARG A 254 2.12 12.04 -1.95
C ARG A 254 2.52 10.81 -2.78
N ALA A 255 3.07 9.78 -2.13
CA ALA A 255 3.44 8.53 -2.79
C ALA A 255 2.29 7.91 -3.61
N GLY A 256 1.06 8.01 -3.12
CA GLY A 256 -0.12 7.53 -3.83
C GLY A 256 -0.50 8.34 -5.07
N ASP A 257 -0.11 9.60 -5.14
CA ASP A 257 -0.30 10.44 -6.31
C ASP A 257 0.84 10.20 -7.31
N ILE A 258 2.10 10.09 -6.84
CA ILE A 258 3.28 9.83 -7.69
C ILE A 258 3.11 8.57 -8.54
N ILE A 259 2.63 7.46 -7.97
CA ILE A 259 2.44 6.21 -8.73
C ILE A 259 1.38 6.31 -9.83
N ARG A 260 0.53 7.34 -9.78
CA ARG A 260 -0.54 7.59 -10.76
C ARG A 260 -0.22 8.68 -11.76
N LEU A 261 0.92 9.35 -11.62
CA LEU A 261 1.33 10.38 -12.58
C LEU A 261 1.49 9.77 -13.97
N LYS A 262 0.88 10.41 -14.95
CA LYS A 262 0.95 10.04 -16.36
C LYS A 262 1.97 10.91 -17.10
N LEU A 263 2.46 10.42 -18.22
CA LEU A 263 3.32 11.18 -19.09
C LEU A 263 2.65 12.50 -19.55
N SER A 264 1.33 12.47 -19.76
CA SER A 264 0.52 13.64 -20.14
C SER A 264 0.34 14.69 -19.04
N ASP A 265 0.62 14.34 -17.77
CA ASP A 265 0.49 15.27 -16.65
C ASP A 265 1.62 16.31 -16.62
N PHE A 266 2.71 16.05 -17.33
CA PHE A 266 3.90 16.91 -17.40
C PHE A 266 3.85 17.81 -18.63
N ASP A 267 3.60 19.09 -18.42
CA ASP A 267 3.74 20.11 -19.46
C ASP A 267 5.16 20.68 -19.42
N TRP A 268 6.01 20.16 -20.32
CA TRP A 268 7.42 20.56 -20.41
C TRP A 268 7.62 21.94 -21.01
N ASN A 269 6.61 22.49 -21.70
CA ASN A 269 6.70 23.82 -22.31
C ASN A 269 6.42 24.92 -21.28
N SER A 270 5.35 24.72 -20.47
CA SER A 270 5.00 25.65 -19.40
C SER A 270 5.74 25.34 -18.09
N LEU A 271 6.49 24.24 -18.02
CA LEU A 271 7.13 23.73 -16.81
C LEU A 271 6.11 23.57 -15.67
N GLU A 272 5.02 22.88 -15.96
CA GLU A 272 3.96 22.60 -14.99
C GLU A 272 3.65 21.11 -14.90
N LEU A 273 3.29 20.69 -13.69
CA LEU A 273 2.75 19.37 -13.41
C LEU A 273 1.28 19.51 -12.99
N ARG A 274 0.38 18.87 -13.75
CA ARG A 274 -1.07 18.95 -13.56
C ARG A 274 -1.64 17.56 -13.30
N PHE A 275 -2.22 17.34 -12.11
CA PHE A 275 -2.81 16.05 -11.77
C PHE A 275 -3.97 16.20 -10.78
N VAL A 276 -4.78 15.14 -10.63
CA VAL A 276 -5.85 15.08 -9.64
C VAL A 276 -5.40 14.20 -8.47
N GLN A 277 -5.43 14.75 -7.26
CA GLN A 277 -5.05 14.00 -6.06
C GLN A 277 -6.00 12.82 -5.82
N ALA A 278 -5.47 11.61 -5.73
CA ALA A 278 -6.26 10.39 -5.56
C ALA A 278 -7.07 10.34 -4.24
N LYS A 279 -6.50 10.92 -3.16
CA LYS A 279 -7.15 10.94 -1.84
C LYS A 279 -8.32 11.91 -1.76
N THR A 280 -8.15 13.11 -2.31
CA THR A 280 -9.07 14.25 -2.11
C THR A 280 -9.93 14.54 -3.34
N GLY A 281 -9.52 14.08 -4.53
CA GLY A 281 -10.17 14.47 -5.79
C GLY A 281 -9.85 15.91 -6.23
N THR A 282 -8.94 16.59 -5.54
CA THR A 282 -8.60 18.00 -5.82
C THR A 282 -7.65 18.07 -7.02
N PRO A 283 -7.95 18.86 -8.07
CA PRO A 283 -7.00 19.16 -9.13
C PRO A 283 -5.87 20.03 -8.56
N ILE A 284 -4.64 19.70 -8.94
CA ILE A 284 -3.41 20.40 -8.51
C ILE A 284 -2.63 20.80 -9.76
N VAL A 285 -2.15 22.01 -9.74
CA VAL A 285 -1.15 22.54 -10.71
C VAL A 285 0.02 23.03 -9.90
N LEU A 286 1.20 22.48 -10.17
CA LEU A 286 2.45 22.87 -9.50
C LEU A 286 3.49 23.24 -10.54
N PRO A 287 4.34 24.26 -10.28
CA PRO A 287 5.50 24.49 -11.11
C PRO A 287 6.42 23.27 -11.03
N LEU A 288 6.94 22.86 -12.17
CA LEU A 288 7.91 21.77 -12.26
C LEU A 288 9.29 22.37 -12.00
N VAL A 289 9.79 22.19 -10.78
CA VAL A 289 11.02 22.83 -10.31
C VAL A 289 12.21 21.88 -10.34
N GLU A 290 13.40 22.46 -10.55
CA GLU A 290 14.67 21.76 -10.41
C GLU A 290 14.93 21.43 -8.90
N PRO A 291 15.54 20.28 -8.58
CA PRO A 291 16.10 19.26 -9.50
C PRO A 291 15.09 18.14 -9.88
N ALA A 292 13.81 18.26 -9.47
CA ALA A 292 12.81 17.23 -9.75
C ALA A 292 12.53 17.09 -11.26
N ALA A 293 12.46 18.22 -11.98
CA ALA A 293 12.24 18.25 -13.43
C ALA A 293 13.30 17.44 -14.18
N SER A 294 14.57 17.74 -13.91
CA SER A 294 15.71 17.05 -14.54
C SER A 294 15.73 15.55 -14.23
N ALA A 295 15.47 15.16 -12.99
CA ALA A 295 15.46 13.75 -12.61
C ALA A 295 14.33 12.98 -13.28
N VAL A 296 13.13 13.56 -13.37
CA VAL A 296 11.99 12.94 -14.08
C VAL A 296 12.30 12.81 -15.57
N LYS A 297 12.85 13.86 -16.19
CA LYS A 297 13.23 13.86 -17.60
C LYS A 297 14.30 12.81 -17.88
N ASP A 298 15.34 12.72 -17.05
CA ASP A 298 16.37 11.69 -17.19
C ASP A 298 15.81 10.28 -17.04
N TYR A 299 14.91 10.05 -16.09
CA TYR A 299 14.26 8.75 -15.97
C TYR A 299 13.42 8.41 -17.20
N ILE A 300 12.60 9.34 -17.70
CA ILE A 300 11.75 9.09 -18.86
C ILE A 300 12.58 8.72 -20.09
N HIS A 301 13.67 9.45 -20.35
CA HIS A 301 14.50 9.26 -21.56
C HIS A 301 15.50 8.11 -21.43
N ASN A 302 16.10 7.92 -20.25
CA ASN A 302 17.28 7.09 -20.08
C ASN A 302 17.09 5.93 -19.08
N GLY A 303 15.89 5.79 -18.49
CA GLY A 303 15.67 4.77 -17.44
C GLY A 303 14.32 4.07 -17.51
N ARG A 304 13.31 4.69 -18.11
CA ARG A 304 11.96 4.11 -18.18
C ARG A 304 11.93 2.94 -19.16
N PRO A 305 11.47 1.75 -18.76
CA PRO A 305 11.28 0.62 -19.68
C PRO A 305 10.35 0.99 -20.84
N ALA A 306 10.68 0.52 -22.05
CA ALA A 306 9.87 0.72 -23.26
C ALA A 306 8.64 -0.20 -23.22
N GLN A 307 7.62 0.22 -22.47
CA GLN A 307 6.34 -0.47 -22.31
C GLN A 307 5.20 0.53 -22.54
N ASP A 308 4.10 0.05 -23.11
CA ASP A 308 2.91 0.86 -23.41
C ASP A 308 2.05 1.08 -22.15
N TYR A 309 2.54 1.94 -21.26
CA TYR A 309 1.84 2.42 -20.08
C TYR A 309 1.78 3.94 -20.08
N SER A 310 0.63 4.49 -19.75
CA SER A 310 0.48 5.93 -19.60
C SER A 310 1.21 6.48 -18.37
N GLU A 311 1.38 5.65 -17.35
CA GLU A 311 2.04 6.01 -16.10
C GLU A 311 3.53 6.23 -16.30
N VAL A 312 4.06 7.26 -15.64
CA VAL A 312 5.50 7.59 -15.70
C VAL A 312 6.31 6.49 -15.02
N PHE A 313 5.92 6.09 -13.81
CA PHE A 313 6.75 5.23 -12.96
C PHE A 313 6.36 3.76 -13.08
N LEU A 314 7.26 2.99 -13.68
CA LEU A 314 7.08 1.56 -13.89
C LEU A 314 7.97 0.74 -12.94
N ARG A 315 7.60 -0.52 -12.77
CA ARG A 315 8.47 -1.52 -12.16
C ARG A 315 9.68 -1.74 -13.08
N VAL A 316 10.84 -1.94 -12.48
CA VAL A 316 12.08 -2.25 -13.22
C VAL A 316 12.44 -3.74 -13.15
N THR A 317 11.58 -4.54 -12.52
CA THR A 317 11.68 -5.99 -12.45
C THR A 317 10.40 -6.60 -13.00
N ALA A 318 10.55 -7.68 -13.73
CA ALA A 318 9.43 -8.40 -14.33
C ALA A 318 8.42 -8.89 -13.27
N PRO A 319 7.13 -8.86 -13.59
CA PRO A 319 6.56 -8.28 -14.79
C PRO A 319 6.69 -6.75 -14.78
N ILE A 320 7.06 -6.15 -15.91
CA ILE A 320 7.20 -4.70 -16.04
C ILE A 320 5.82 -4.09 -16.24
N THR A 321 5.28 -3.52 -15.17
CA THR A 321 3.96 -2.87 -15.12
C THR A 321 4.06 -1.54 -14.40
N ALA A 322 3.00 -0.75 -14.43
CA ALA A 322 2.88 0.42 -13.56
C ALA A 322 3.03 0.01 -12.08
N ILE A 323 3.51 0.94 -11.25
CA ILE A 323 3.59 0.70 -9.79
C ILE A 323 2.18 0.84 -9.20
N GLU A 324 1.59 -0.25 -8.75
CA GLU A 324 0.21 -0.28 -8.28
C GLU A 324 0.04 0.18 -6.82
N SER A 325 1.08 0.06 -6.01
CA SER A 325 0.98 0.34 -4.57
C SER A 325 1.99 1.38 -4.10
N ALA A 326 1.50 2.41 -3.41
CA ALA A 326 2.32 3.39 -2.72
C ALA A 326 3.25 2.75 -1.65
N THR A 327 2.95 1.55 -1.18
CA THR A 327 3.80 0.78 -0.26
C THR A 327 5.16 0.46 -0.90
N ALA A 328 5.22 0.31 -2.22
CA ALA A 328 6.49 0.11 -2.95
C ALA A 328 7.43 1.31 -2.79
N ILE A 329 6.89 2.54 -2.89
CA ILE A 329 7.66 3.78 -2.65
C ILE A 329 8.12 3.87 -1.19
N GLN A 330 7.24 3.55 -0.24
CA GLN A 330 7.60 3.55 1.19
C GLN A 330 8.73 2.55 1.48
N TYR A 331 8.65 1.36 0.88
CA TYR A 331 9.68 0.33 1.02
C TYR A 331 11.00 0.76 0.37
N MET A 332 10.94 1.30 -0.85
CA MET A 332 12.12 1.83 -1.56
C MET A 332 12.81 2.89 -0.74
N PHE A 333 12.08 3.89 -0.23
CA PHE A 333 12.61 4.95 0.60
C PHE A 333 13.24 4.41 1.89
N LYS A 334 12.56 3.44 2.56
CA LYS A 334 13.11 2.77 3.74
C LYS A 334 14.46 2.09 3.46
N GLN A 335 14.62 1.45 2.30
CA GLN A 335 15.88 0.78 1.94
C GLN A 335 17.02 1.77 1.76
N TYR A 336 16.78 2.93 1.13
CA TYR A 336 17.81 3.96 1.00
C TYR A 336 18.13 4.64 2.33
N ALA A 337 17.15 4.89 3.19
CA ALA A 337 17.38 5.40 4.54
C ALA A 337 18.24 4.45 5.38
N LEU A 338 17.98 3.14 5.31
CA LEU A 338 18.81 2.14 5.98
C LEU A 338 20.26 2.10 5.45
N LYS A 339 20.44 2.18 4.12
CA LYS A 339 21.76 2.26 3.49
C LYS A 339 22.53 3.52 3.89
N ALA A 340 21.81 4.63 4.09
CA ALA A 340 22.37 5.89 4.59
C ALA A 340 22.70 5.87 6.09
N GLY A 341 22.49 4.76 6.79
CA GLY A 341 22.73 4.65 8.24
C GLY A 341 21.71 5.39 9.10
N ILE A 342 20.57 5.77 8.54
CA ILE A 342 19.53 6.49 9.28
C ILE A 342 18.71 5.49 10.10
N GLU A 343 18.86 5.56 11.41
CA GLU A 343 18.04 4.78 12.34
C GLU A 343 16.59 5.25 12.31
N ARG A 344 15.70 4.28 12.20
CA ARG A 344 14.25 4.54 12.12
C ARG A 344 13.49 3.76 13.19
N ARG A 345 12.57 4.48 13.88
CA ARG A 345 11.65 3.91 14.87
C ARG A 345 10.22 3.90 14.34
N PRO A 346 9.38 2.93 14.73
CA PRO A 346 7.96 2.94 14.38
C PRO A 346 7.28 4.24 14.82
N GLY A 347 6.75 5.00 13.85
CA GLY A 347 6.05 6.25 14.12
C GLY A 347 6.94 7.48 14.28
N ASP A 348 8.24 7.38 13.96
CA ASP A 348 9.21 8.50 14.01
C ASP A 348 8.92 9.62 13.01
N GLY A 349 8.08 9.38 12.03
CA GLY A 349 7.81 10.36 10.99
C GLY A 349 8.81 10.40 9.85
N LYS A 350 9.99 9.78 9.97
CA LYS A 350 11.07 9.78 8.96
C LYS A 350 10.81 8.79 7.82
N ASN A 351 9.60 8.79 7.27
CA ASN A 351 9.19 7.99 6.12
C ASN A 351 9.07 8.87 4.86
N PHE A 352 8.67 8.31 3.73
CA PHE A 352 8.49 9.09 2.49
C PHE A 352 7.55 10.29 2.68
N HIS A 353 6.50 10.17 3.51
CA HIS A 353 5.64 11.31 3.84
C HIS A 353 6.35 12.38 4.70
N GLY A 354 7.45 12.01 5.38
CA GLY A 354 8.34 12.95 6.08
C GLY A 354 8.98 13.98 5.14
N LEU A 355 9.21 13.63 3.87
CA LEU A 355 9.69 14.57 2.85
C LEU A 355 8.71 15.73 2.63
N ARG A 356 7.43 15.41 2.56
CA ARG A 356 6.37 16.42 2.44
C ARG A 356 6.23 17.27 3.70
N ARG A 357 6.45 16.69 4.89
CA ARG A 357 6.51 17.48 6.14
C ARG A 357 7.69 18.41 6.15
N ARG A 358 8.86 17.96 5.70
CA ARG A 358 10.04 18.79 5.50
C ARG A 358 9.72 20.00 4.62
N LEU A 359 9.13 19.78 3.45
CA LEU A 359 8.76 20.88 2.55
C LEU A 359 7.81 21.87 3.25
N GLY A 360 6.73 21.38 3.87
CA GLY A 360 5.77 22.25 4.57
C GLY A 360 6.42 23.05 5.69
N ARG A 361 7.35 22.45 6.45
CA ARG A 361 8.14 23.15 7.48
C ARG A 361 9.07 24.21 6.86
N ASN A 362 9.81 23.84 5.81
CA ASN A 362 10.74 24.76 5.17
C ASN A 362 10.01 25.97 4.56
N MET A 363 8.84 25.77 3.98
CA MET A 363 7.98 26.88 3.51
C MET A 363 7.56 27.77 4.70
N LEU A 364 7.17 27.20 5.84
CA LEU A 364 6.77 27.94 7.01
C LEU A 364 7.92 28.78 7.58
N LEU A 365 9.11 28.19 7.72
CA LEU A 365 10.33 28.90 8.19
C LEU A 365 10.76 30.01 7.24
N ASN A 366 10.42 29.93 5.96
CA ASN A 366 10.64 31.00 4.99
C ASN A 366 9.44 31.98 4.90
N ASN A 367 8.62 32.05 5.95
CA ASN A 367 7.48 32.96 6.08
C ASN A 367 6.42 32.82 4.98
N VAL A 368 6.31 31.64 4.33
CA VAL A 368 5.23 31.37 3.37
C VAL A 368 3.90 31.25 4.13
N PRO A 369 2.85 32.00 3.73
CA PRO A 369 1.55 31.94 4.40
C PRO A 369 1.00 30.52 4.47
N ALA A 370 0.41 30.14 5.62
CA ALA A 370 -0.15 28.81 5.83
C ALA A 370 -1.23 28.43 4.79
N THR A 371 -1.94 29.42 4.25
CA THR A 371 -2.90 29.23 3.14
C THR A 371 -2.21 28.78 1.86
N THR A 372 -1.07 29.42 1.52
CA THR A 372 -0.25 29.03 0.35
C THR A 372 0.34 27.63 0.55
N ILE A 373 0.85 27.33 1.77
CA ILE A 373 1.32 25.97 2.09
C ILE A 373 0.20 24.95 1.90
N ALA A 374 -1.02 25.26 2.36
CA ALA A 374 -2.18 24.40 2.19
C ALA A 374 -2.51 24.17 0.70
N GLN A 375 -2.45 25.20 -0.13
CA GLN A 375 -2.67 25.12 -1.58
C GLN A 375 -1.62 24.26 -2.27
N VAL A 376 -0.33 24.53 -2.06
CA VAL A 376 0.79 23.77 -2.65
C VAL A 376 0.69 22.28 -2.27
N LEU A 377 0.39 22.01 -1.02
CA LEU A 377 0.25 20.64 -0.53
C LEU A 377 -1.13 20.03 -0.84
N GLY A 378 -2.11 20.77 -1.35
CA GLY A 378 -3.47 20.31 -1.65
C GLY A 378 -4.17 19.78 -0.38
N HIS A 379 -4.19 20.59 0.67
CA HIS A 379 -4.94 20.33 1.89
C HIS A 379 -6.37 20.84 1.76
N GLN A 380 -7.36 20.01 2.04
CA GLN A 380 -8.77 20.42 2.05
C GLN A 380 -9.16 21.15 3.32
N THR A 381 -8.42 20.93 4.42
CA THR A 381 -8.70 21.56 5.72
C THR A 381 -7.45 22.19 6.28
N TYR A 382 -7.62 23.32 6.96
CA TYR A 382 -6.56 24.02 7.65
C TYR A 382 -5.90 23.17 8.75
N ASP A 383 -6.67 22.29 9.38
CA ASP A 383 -6.16 21.35 10.39
C ASP A 383 -5.03 20.43 9.86
N SER A 384 -5.04 20.12 8.57
CA SER A 384 -3.96 19.36 7.95
C SER A 384 -2.64 20.14 7.88
N THR A 385 -2.68 21.46 7.96
CA THR A 385 -1.51 22.35 7.94
C THR A 385 -1.00 22.66 9.35
N LYS A 386 -1.87 22.61 10.38
CA LYS A 386 -1.49 22.85 11.80
C LYS A 386 -0.33 21.98 12.28
N GLN A 387 -0.20 20.75 11.74
CA GLN A 387 0.90 19.86 12.12
C GLN A 387 2.29 20.43 11.80
N TYR A 388 2.40 21.31 10.81
CA TYR A 388 3.68 21.98 10.49
C TYR A 388 3.97 23.12 11.45
N MET A 389 2.93 23.84 11.88
CA MET A 389 3.05 24.90 12.88
C MET A 389 3.52 24.36 14.23
N ALA A 390 3.08 23.15 14.61
CA ALA A 390 3.51 22.51 15.85
C ALA A 390 4.99 22.10 15.87
N ILE A 391 5.66 22.08 14.72
CA ILE A 391 7.10 21.77 14.58
C ILE A 391 7.95 23.05 14.58
N ASP A 392 7.30 24.21 14.50
CA ASP A 392 7.97 25.51 14.37
C ASP A 392 8.33 26.09 15.74
N ASN A 393 9.34 25.52 16.35
CA ASN A 393 9.86 26.01 17.63
C ASN A 393 10.53 27.38 17.50
N GLU A 394 10.99 27.79 16.35
CA GLU A 394 11.68 29.07 16.14
C GLU A 394 10.70 30.23 16.26
N HIS A 395 9.58 30.19 15.52
CA HIS A 395 8.56 31.23 15.64
C HIS A 395 7.80 31.17 17.01
N LEU A 396 7.63 29.94 17.57
CA LEU A 396 7.03 29.80 18.89
C LEU A 396 7.90 30.47 19.98
N LYS A 397 9.22 30.42 19.88
CA LYS A 397 10.13 31.12 20.79
C LYS A 397 9.97 32.64 20.71
N THR A 398 9.68 33.23 19.56
CA THR A 398 9.44 34.65 19.40
C THR A 398 8.13 35.13 20.06
N CYS A 399 7.16 34.19 20.20
CA CYS A 399 5.91 34.42 20.92
C CYS A 399 6.03 34.19 22.42
N ALA A 400 7.15 33.65 22.90
CA ALA A 400 7.35 33.43 24.34
C ALA A 400 7.46 34.75 25.07
N LEU A 401 6.76 34.87 26.21
CA LEU A 401 6.88 36.03 27.09
C LEU A 401 8.32 36.13 27.60
N ASP A 402 8.82 37.35 27.65
CA ASP A 402 10.14 37.61 28.21
C ASP A 402 10.07 37.53 29.75
N PHE A 403 10.62 36.49 30.32
CA PHE A 403 10.67 36.25 31.76
C PHE A 403 11.92 36.86 32.44
N ARG A 404 12.75 37.62 31.72
CA ARG A 404 14.00 38.19 32.29
C ARG A 404 13.78 39.06 33.51
N HIS A 405 12.60 39.58 33.69
CA HIS A 405 12.23 40.43 34.85
C HIS A 405 11.30 39.75 35.86
N VAL A 406 11.02 38.45 35.66
CA VAL A 406 10.23 37.68 36.64
C VAL A 406 11.19 37.03 37.61
N PRO A 407 11.18 37.37 38.90
CA PRO A 407 12.03 36.73 39.89
C PRO A 407 11.58 35.24 40.00
N VAL A 408 12.48 34.34 39.72
CA VAL A 408 12.25 32.92 39.93
C VAL A 408 12.79 32.54 41.30
N GLU A 409 11.92 32.25 42.24
CA GLU A 409 12.31 31.65 43.52
C GLU A 409 12.80 30.21 43.24
N ARG A 410 14.04 29.95 43.59
CA ARG A 410 14.70 28.64 43.30
C ARG A 410 14.06 27.45 44.01
N GLU A 411 13.24 27.68 45.03
CA GLU A 411 12.56 26.61 45.79
C GLU A 411 11.43 25.91 45.00
N VAL A 412 10.90 26.51 43.95
CA VAL A 412 9.78 25.97 43.17
C VAL A 412 10.26 24.97 42.12
N LEU A 413 11.55 24.88 41.81
CA LEU A 413 12.10 24.01 40.77
C LEU A 413 12.61 22.65 41.26
N ASN A 414 12.55 22.36 42.56
CA ASN A 414 13.02 21.14 43.19
C ASN A 414 11.90 20.33 43.90
N GLY A 415 10.64 20.54 43.52
CA GLY A 415 9.49 19.79 44.00
C GLY A 415 9.05 18.70 43.01
#